data_303c525464ed841feeca1c8e3cb34e60
#
_entry.id   303c525464ed841feeca1c8e3cb34e60
#
_cell.length_a   1.000
_cell.length_b   1.000
_cell.length_c   1.000
_cell.angle_alpha   90.00
_cell.angle_beta   90.00
_cell.angle_gamma   90.00
#
_symmetry.space_group_name_H-M   'P 1'
#
loop_
_entity.id
_entity.type
_entity.pdbx_description
1 polymer ?
#
loop_
_entity_poly.entity_id
_entity_poly.type
_entity_poly.pdbx_seq_one_letter_code
_entity_poly.pdbx_strand_id
1 'polypeptide(L)'
;MSETPLLVIVGYVWPEPKSSAAGYRMLSLIRLFREQHWRVIFASAAEPGMHRFALDEIGVTEQRIELNDSSFDEWISQMAPQAVMFDRFMLEEQFGWRVEQACPQALRILDMEDCHALRDARQRCFNANETLNAQALNSELAYREIAAIYR
;
A
#
# COMPACT_ATOMS: atom_id res chain seq x y z
N MET A 1 13.97 24.48 -13.34
CA MET A 1 12.68 23.78 -13.56
C MET A 1 12.57 22.73 -12.47
N SER A 2 11.52 22.75 -11.69
CA SER A 2 11.31 21.70 -10.68
C SER A 2 10.99 20.39 -11.41
N GLU A 3 11.72 19.32 -11.08
CA GLU A 3 11.40 17.99 -11.61
C GLU A 3 9.98 17.59 -11.17
N THR A 4 9.27 16.93 -12.08
CA THR A 4 7.94 16.38 -11.77
C THR A 4 8.07 15.35 -10.65
N PRO A 5 7.39 15.53 -9.51
CA PRO A 5 7.56 14.64 -8.38
C PRO A 5 7.07 13.22 -8.70
N LEU A 6 7.75 12.23 -8.15
CA LEU A 6 7.45 10.81 -8.32
C LEU A 6 6.86 10.23 -7.04
N LEU A 7 5.68 9.63 -7.16
CA LEU A 7 5.08 8.75 -6.18
C LEU A 7 5.24 7.29 -6.63
N VAL A 8 5.78 6.46 -5.77
CA VAL A 8 5.71 5.00 -5.90
C VAL A 8 4.65 4.48 -4.94
N ILE A 9 3.68 3.73 -5.45
CA ILE A 9 2.69 3.01 -4.64
C ILE A 9 3.09 1.55 -4.61
N VAL A 10 3.31 1.01 -3.41
CA VAL A 10 3.53 -0.42 -3.20
C VAL A 10 2.19 -1.05 -2.86
N GLY A 11 1.59 -1.69 -3.86
CA GLY A 11 0.24 -2.23 -3.80
C GLY A 11 0.18 -3.68 -3.33
N TYR A 12 -0.79 -3.99 -2.50
CA TYR A 12 -1.06 -5.37 -2.05
C TYR A 12 -1.52 -6.26 -3.21
N VAL A 13 -2.40 -5.73 -4.04
CA VAL A 13 -2.87 -6.34 -5.28
C VAL A 13 -2.98 -5.26 -6.37
N TRP A 14 -3.04 -5.68 -7.62
CA TRP A 14 -3.34 -4.79 -8.73
C TRP A 14 -4.78 -4.26 -8.59
N PRO A 15 -5.03 -2.96 -8.84
CA PRO A 15 -6.36 -2.39 -8.69
C PRO A 15 -7.40 -3.03 -9.61
N GLU A 16 -8.48 -3.49 -9.01
CA GLU A 16 -9.64 -4.06 -9.71
C GLU A 16 -10.92 -3.29 -9.33
N PRO A 17 -11.14 -2.10 -9.90
CA PRO A 17 -12.23 -1.20 -9.48
C PRO A 17 -13.63 -1.78 -9.67
N LYS A 18 -13.79 -2.74 -10.58
CA LYS A 18 -15.07 -3.43 -10.80
C LYS A 18 -15.31 -4.60 -9.86
N SER A 19 -14.26 -5.06 -9.16
CA SER A 19 -14.32 -6.22 -8.27
C SER A 19 -14.34 -5.86 -6.80
N SER A 20 -13.77 -4.70 -6.42
CA SER A 20 -13.65 -4.33 -5.02
C SER A 20 -13.71 -2.82 -4.77
N ALA A 21 -14.24 -2.44 -3.60
CA ALA A 21 -14.22 -1.05 -3.14
C ALA A 21 -12.78 -0.54 -2.93
N ALA A 22 -11.88 -1.41 -2.46
CA ALA A 22 -10.46 -1.08 -2.29
C ALA A 22 -9.79 -0.76 -3.63
N GLY A 23 -10.07 -1.52 -4.68
CA GLY A 23 -9.57 -1.26 -6.04
C GLY A 23 -10.10 0.05 -6.61
N TYR A 24 -11.38 0.34 -6.42
CA TYR A 24 -11.97 1.62 -6.82
C TYR A 24 -11.34 2.80 -6.08
N ARG A 25 -11.16 2.69 -4.76
CA ARG A 25 -10.55 3.71 -3.93
C ARG A 25 -9.09 3.95 -4.34
N MET A 26 -8.31 2.91 -4.55
CA MET A 26 -6.91 3.02 -4.99
C MET A 26 -6.83 3.76 -6.33
N LEU A 27 -7.69 3.42 -7.29
CA LEU A 27 -7.73 4.11 -8.57
C LEU A 27 -8.07 5.60 -8.43
N SER A 28 -8.97 5.95 -7.50
CA SER A 28 -9.30 7.34 -7.19
C SER A 28 -8.11 8.11 -6.61
N LEU A 29 -7.34 7.50 -5.70
CA LEU A 29 -6.11 8.08 -5.17
C LEU A 29 -5.06 8.30 -6.27
N ILE A 30 -4.84 7.31 -7.12
CA ILE A 30 -3.92 7.42 -8.26
C ILE A 30 -4.30 8.60 -9.16
N ARG A 31 -5.56 8.72 -9.51
CA ARG A 31 -6.07 9.83 -10.34
C ARG A 31 -5.82 11.19 -9.68
N LEU A 32 -6.07 11.30 -8.37
CA LEU A 32 -5.82 12.52 -7.62
C LEU A 32 -4.35 12.96 -7.72
N PHE A 33 -3.40 12.05 -7.52
CA PHE A 33 -1.98 12.38 -7.67
C PHE A 33 -1.63 12.75 -9.12
N ARG A 34 -2.19 12.07 -10.11
CA ARG A 34 -2.00 12.41 -11.52
C ARG A 34 -2.54 13.80 -11.86
N GLU A 35 -3.70 14.18 -11.35
CA GLU A 35 -4.29 15.52 -11.49
C GLU A 35 -3.42 16.61 -10.85
N GLN A 36 -2.70 16.27 -9.79
CA GLN A 36 -1.71 17.14 -9.14
C GLN A 36 -0.32 17.10 -9.82
N HIS A 37 -0.25 16.58 -11.03
CA HIS A 37 0.97 16.50 -11.85
C HIS A 37 2.09 15.61 -11.26
N TRP A 38 1.78 14.67 -10.40
CA TRP A 38 2.73 13.65 -9.98
C TRP A 38 2.91 12.58 -11.06
N ARG A 39 4.13 12.15 -11.27
CA ARG A 39 4.38 10.86 -11.90
C ARG A 39 4.01 9.77 -10.88
N VAL A 40 3.36 8.71 -11.34
CA VAL A 40 2.97 7.60 -10.47
C VAL A 40 3.49 6.29 -11.06
N ILE A 41 4.16 5.50 -10.22
CA ILE A 41 4.49 4.10 -10.48
C ILE A 41 3.70 3.26 -9.48
N PHE A 42 2.96 2.27 -9.98
CA PHE A 42 2.30 1.28 -9.15
C PHE A 42 3.10 -0.02 -9.18
N ALA A 43 3.63 -0.42 -8.04
CA ALA A 43 4.47 -1.61 -7.89
C ALA A 43 3.73 -2.67 -7.07
N SER A 44 3.73 -3.92 -7.51
CA SER A 44 3.14 -5.02 -6.76
C SER A 44 3.88 -6.33 -6.99
N ALA A 45 3.94 -7.16 -5.94
CA ALA A 45 4.43 -8.53 -6.02
C ALA A 45 3.31 -9.54 -6.38
N ALA A 46 2.05 -9.08 -6.41
CA ALA A 46 0.93 -9.93 -6.75
C ALA A 46 0.89 -10.26 -8.25
N GLU A 47 0.39 -11.44 -8.58
CA GLU A 47 0.07 -11.76 -9.97
C GLU A 47 -1.08 -10.88 -10.48
N PRO A 48 -0.98 -10.37 -11.73
CA PRO A 48 -2.06 -9.59 -12.33
C PRO A 48 -3.31 -10.45 -12.52
N GLY A 49 -4.42 -10.04 -11.91
CA GLY A 49 -5.72 -10.67 -12.12
C GLY A 49 -6.33 -10.35 -13.50
N MET A 50 -7.30 -11.17 -13.94
CA MET A 50 -8.02 -10.97 -15.21
C MET A 50 -8.80 -9.65 -15.26
N HIS A 51 -9.21 -9.14 -14.10
CA HIS A 51 -10.07 -7.95 -13.97
C HIS A 51 -9.31 -6.70 -13.53
N ARG A 52 -7.96 -6.77 -13.53
CA ARG A 52 -7.14 -5.61 -13.18
C ARG A 52 -7.40 -4.46 -14.15
N PHE A 53 -7.35 -3.26 -13.62
CA PHE A 53 -7.37 -2.06 -14.44
C PHE A 53 -6.00 -1.88 -15.11
N ALA A 54 -6.00 -1.58 -16.40
CA ALA A 54 -4.79 -1.26 -17.15
C ALA A 54 -4.32 0.17 -16.78
N LEU A 55 -3.40 0.27 -15.83
CA LEU A 55 -2.96 1.55 -15.26
C LEU A 55 -2.21 2.42 -16.28
N ASP A 56 -1.61 1.83 -17.29
CA ASP A 56 -0.97 2.53 -18.42
C ASP A 56 -1.95 3.40 -19.20
N GLU A 57 -3.24 3.05 -19.27
CA GLU A 57 -4.28 3.87 -19.89
C GLU A 57 -4.45 5.25 -19.24
N ILE A 58 -4.06 5.38 -17.96
CA ILE A 58 -4.09 6.65 -17.24
C ILE A 58 -2.68 7.22 -16.98
N GLY A 59 -1.69 6.74 -17.73
CA GLY A 59 -0.31 7.23 -17.66
C GLY A 59 0.44 6.84 -16.39
N VAL A 60 0.09 5.72 -15.78
CA VAL A 60 0.78 5.14 -14.62
C VAL A 60 1.65 3.98 -15.07
N THR A 61 2.90 3.98 -14.65
CA THR A 61 3.81 2.88 -14.93
C THR A 61 3.52 1.71 -13.98
N GLU A 62 3.39 0.52 -14.51
CA GLU A 62 3.27 -0.71 -13.75
C GLU A 62 4.66 -1.34 -13.54
N GLN A 63 4.97 -1.76 -12.32
CA GLN A 63 6.23 -2.39 -11.95
C GLN A 63 5.99 -3.68 -11.17
N ARG A 64 6.49 -4.79 -11.66
CA ARG A 64 6.57 -6.02 -10.89
C ARG A 64 7.71 -5.94 -9.89
N ILE A 65 7.47 -6.31 -8.65
CA ILE A 65 8.48 -6.40 -7.59
C ILE A 65 8.43 -7.77 -6.92
N GLU A 66 9.51 -8.13 -6.23
CA GLU A 66 9.61 -9.39 -5.51
C GLU A 66 9.62 -9.15 -3.99
N LEU A 67 9.00 -10.07 -3.26
CA LEU A 67 9.02 -10.06 -1.80
C LEU A 67 10.38 -10.57 -1.27
N ASN A 68 10.88 -9.93 -0.23
CA ASN A 68 12.12 -10.33 0.46
C ASN A 68 13.35 -10.45 -0.45
N ASP A 69 13.41 -9.63 -1.48
CA ASP A 69 14.47 -9.63 -2.47
C ASP A 69 15.14 -8.26 -2.58
N SER A 70 16.48 -8.23 -2.69
CA SER A 70 17.25 -6.99 -2.78
C SER A 70 17.07 -6.24 -4.10
N SER A 71 16.51 -6.88 -5.12
CA SER A 71 16.17 -6.20 -6.38
C SER A 71 15.23 -5.02 -6.19
N PHE A 72 14.36 -5.09 -5.18
CA PHE A 72 13.51 -3.95 -4.80
C PHE A 72 14.36 -2.77 -4.32
N ASP A 73 15.37 -3.02 -3.49
CA ASP A 73 16.22 -1.96 -2.90
C ASP A 73 17.00 -1.23 -4.00
N GLU A 74 17.55 -1.98 -4.94
CA GLU A 74 18.27 -1.42 -6.10
C GLU A 74 17.33 -0.60 -6.99
N TRP A 75 16.17 -1.15 -7.30
CA TRP A 75 15.18 -0.49 -8.14
C TRP A 75 14.66 0.80 -7.51
N ILE A 76 14.22 0.78 -6.24
CA ILE A 76 13.65 1.96 -5.58
C ILE A 76 14.69 3.07 -5.40
N SER A 77 15.95 2.69 -5.14
CA SER A 77 17.06 3.63 -5.07
C SER A 77 17.31 4.35 -6.42
N GLN A 78 17.21 3.62 -7.53
CA GLN A 78 17.34 4.20 -8.87
C GLN A 78 16.17 5.11 -9.23
N MET A 79 14.96 4.77 -8.78
CA MET A 79 13.76 5.60 -9.00
C MET A 79 13.82 6.91 -8.23
N ALA A 80 14.48 6.93 -7.07
CA ALA A 80 14.63 8.10 -6.19
C ALA A 80 13.32 8.88 -6.00
N PRO A 81 12.22 8.23 -5.53
CA PRO A 81 10.92 8.88 -5.43
C PRO A 81 10.90 9.95 -4.35
N GLN A 82 10.04 10.96 -4.50
CA GLN A 82 9.76 11.94 -3.47
C GLN A 82 8.82 11.37 -2.39
N ALA A 83 7.95 10.41 -2.76
CA ALA A 83 7.08 9.73 -1.83
C ALA A 83 6.89 8.26 -2.20
N VAL A 84 6.73 7.42 -1.16
CA VAL A 84 6.35 6.01 -1.30
C VAL A 84 5.12 5.76 -0.43
N MET A 85 4.05 5.26 -1.03
CA MET A 85 2.80 4.91 -0.36
C MET A 85 2.68 3.39 -0.26
N PHE A 86 2.43 2.90 0.95
CA PHE A 86 2.18 1.48 1.21
C PHE A 86 0.67 1.24 1.33
N ASP A 87 0.13 0.40 0.45
CA ASP A 87 -1.26 -0.03 0.50
C ASP A 87 -1.42 -1.12 1.57
N ARG A 88 -1.92 -0.72 2.72
CA ARG A 88 -2.10 -1.52 3.94
C ARG A 88 -0.82 -1.71 4.74
N PHE A 89 -1.01 -1.98 6.03
CA PHE A 89 0.11 -2.11 6.98
C PHE A 89 1.08 -3.24 6.63
N MET A 90 0.59 -4.34 5.99
CA MET A 90 1.45 -5.46 5.61
C MET A 90 2.53 -5.04 4.61
N LEU A 91 2.22 -4.12 3.70
CA LEU A 91 3.20 -3.63 2.73
C LEU A 91 4.21 -2.68 3.38
N GLU A 92 3.79 -1.92 4.39
CA GLU A 92 4.73 -1.14 5.21
C GLU A 92 5.69 -2.07 5.97
N GLU A 93 5.20 -3.14 6.59
CA GLU A 93 6.06 -4.13 7.27
C GLU A 93 7.11 -4.75 6.34
N GLN A 94 6.72 -5.06 5.12
CA GLN A 94 7.60 -5.74 4.17
C GLN A 94 8.58 -4.80 3.48
N PHE A 95 8.17 -3.58 3.16
CA PHE A 95 8.94 -2.67 2.32
C PHE A 95 9.33 -1.35 3.01
N GLY A 96 8.69 -0.96 4.11
CA GLY A 96 8.93 0.32 4.75
C GLY A 96 10.39 0.51 5.17
N TRP A 97 10.98 -0.47 5.85
CA TRP A 97 12.36 -0.44 6.27
C TRP A 97 13.35 -0.44 5.10
N ARG A 98 13.00 -1.11 3.98
CA ARG A 98 13.80 -1.11 2.75
C ARG A 98 13.83 0.28 2.11
N VAL A 99 12.67 0.93 2.05
CA VAL A 99 12.56 2.31 1.53
C VAL A 99 13.33 3.27 2.43
N GLU A 100 13.25 3.12 3.76
CA GLU A 100 14.01 3.95 4.69
C GLU A 100 15.53 3.85 4.45
N GLN A 101 16.03 2.67 4.17
CA GLN A 101 17.45 2.46 3.90
C GLN A 101 17.86 2.92 2.50
N ALA A 102 17.05 2.58 1.48
CA ALA A 102 17.40 2.87 0.08
C ALA A 102 17.11 4.32 -0.34
N CYS A 103 16.08 4.94 0.24
CA CYS A 103 15.59 6.28 -0.09
C CYS A 103 15.25 7.07 1.17
N PRO A 104 16.23 7.42 2.03
CA PRO A 104 15.97 8.04 3.34
C PRO A 104 15.28 9.42 3.23
N GLN A 105 15.31 10.06 2.07
CA GLN A 105 14.67 11.36 1.83
C GLN A 105 13.22 11.23 1.33
N ALA A 106 12.78 10.04 0.96
CA ALA A 106 11.41 9.83 0.49
C ALA A 106 10.41 9.93 1.64
N LEU A 107 9.32 10.65 1.42
CA LEU A 107 8.18 10.62 2.34
C LEU A 107 7.54 9.24 2.32
N ARG A 108 7.43 8.59 3.46
CA ARG A 108 6.73 7.31 3.60
C ARG A 108 5.29 7.56 4.04
N ILE A 109 4.34 7.02 3.29
CA ILE A 109 2.90 7.20 3.51
C ILE A 109 2.29 5.82 3.72
N LEU A 110 1.62 5.62 4.85
CA LEU A 110 0.81 4.44 5.08
C LEU A 110 -0.65 4.74 4.70
N ASP A 111 -1.15 4.07 3.68
CA ASP A 111 -2.58 4.00 3.41
C ASP A 111 -3.17 2.79 4.14
N MET A 112 -3.88 3.03 5.22
CA MET A 112 -4.46 1.96 6.05
C MET A 112 -5.49 1.14 5.28
N GLU A 113 -6.20 1.75 4.33
CA GLU A 113 -7.31 1.19 3.55
C GLU A 113 -8.48 0.74 4.43
N ASP A 114 -8.20 -0.03 5.51
CA ASP A 114 -9.16 -0.53 6.47
C ASP A 114 -8.50 -0.65 7.87
N CYS A 115 -9.29 -0.63 8.92
CA CYS A 115 -8.86 -1.04 10.26
C CYS A 115 -8.92 -2.57 10.38
N HIS A 116 -7.91 -3.26 9.91
CA HIS A 116 -7.88 -4.72 9.81
C HIS A 116 -8.05 -5.40 11.18
N ALA A 117 -7.39 -4.87 12.22
CA ALA A 117 -7.51 -5.39 13.58
C ALA A 117 -8.94 -5.26 14.12
N LEU A 118 -9.63 -4.15 13.86
CA LEU A 118 -11.01 -3.95 14.27
C LEU A 118 -11.96 -4.89 13.53
N ARG A 119 -11.77 -5.05 12.23
CA ARG A 119 -12.57 -5.98 11.42
C ARG A 119 -12.41 -7.42 11.90
N ASP A 120 -11.19 -7.85 12.16
CA ASP A 120 -10.89 -9.17 12.70
C ASP A 120 -11.53 -9.38 14.09
N ALA A 121 -11.40 -8.42 15.00
CA ALA A 121 -12.01 -8.48 16.32
C ALA A 121 -13.54 -8.60 16.26
N ARG A 122 -14.17 -7.81 15.39
CA ARG A 122 -15.62 -7.90 15.15
C ARG A 122 -16.03 -9.27 14.62
N GLN A 123 -15.28 -9.81 13.67
CA GLN A 123 -15.58 -11.14 13.11
C GLN A 123 -15.44 -12.25 14.15
N ARG A 124 -14.38 -12.21 14.97
CA ARG A 124 -14.18 -13.19 16.06
C ARG A 124 -15.31 -13.11 17.09
N CYS A 125 -15.67 -11.92 17.55
CA CYS A 125 -16.77 -11.72 18.49
C CYS A 125 -18.10 -12.21 17.89
N PHE A 126 -18.39 -11.88 16.65
CA PHE A 126 -19.60 -12.33 15.96
C PHE A 126 -19.69 -13.87 15.91
N ASN A 127 -18.59 -14.53 15.54
CA ASN A 127 -18.53 -16.00 15.47
C ASN A 127 -18.68 -16.65 16.85
N ALA A 128 -18.25 -15.98 17.92
CA ALA A 128 -18.38 -16.45 19.30
C ALA A 128 -19.69 -16.05 19.98
N ASN A 129 -20.57 -15.32 19.32
CA ASN A 129 -21.76 -14.67 19.90
C ASN A 129 -21.41 -13.75 21.08
N GLU A 130 -20.29 -13.07 21.04
CA GLU A 130 -19.81 -12.13 22.05
C GLU A 130 -19.95 -10.68 21.59
N THR A 131 -20.03 -9.76 22.55
CA THR A 131 -19.99 -8.32 22.26
C THR A 131 -18.55 -7.86 22.09
N LEU A 132 -18.30 -7.00 21.11
CA LEU A 132 -17.01 -6.36 20.94
C LEU A 132 -16.61 -5.58 22.20
N ASN A 133 -15.41 -5.82 22.70
CA ASN A 133 -14.86 -5.17 23.89
C ASN A 133 -13.35 -4.86 23.72
N ALA A 134 -12.78 -4.15 24.66
CA ALA A 134 -11.37 -3.77 24.62
C ALA A 134 -10.41 -4.97 24.60
N GLN A 135 -10.76 -6.07 25.24
CA GLN A 135 -9.94 -7.28 25.25
C GLN A 135 -9.91 -7.94 23.85
N ALA A 136 -11.03 -7.93 23.13
CA ALA A 136 -11.07 -8.45 21.75
C ALA A 136 -10.20 -7.65 20.79
N LEU A 137 -9.96 -6.36 21.06
CA LEU A 137 -9.07 -5.49 20.29
C LEU A 137 -7.58 -5.69 20.63
N ASN A 138 -7.28 -6.31 21.76
CA ASN A 138 -5.91 -6.60 22.18
C ASN A 138 -5.40 -7.87 21.49
N SER A 139 -4.91 -7.74 20.29
CA SER A 139 -4.46 -8.84 19.44
C SER A 139 -3.11 -8.56 18.81
N GLU A 140 -2.43 -9.62 18.39
CA GLU A 140 -1.16 -9.50 17.65
C GLU A 140 -1.34 -8.70 16.35
N LEU A 141 -2.47 -8.89 15.68
CA LEU A 141 -2.81 -8.10 14.48
C LEU A 141 -2.91 -6.61 14.79
N ALA A 142 -3.54 -6.24 15.92
CA ALA A 142 -3.59 -4.84 16.36
C ALA A 142 -2.20 -4.26 16.66
N TYR A 143 -1.32 -5.02 17.28
CA TYR A 143 0.05 -4.58 17.54
C TYR A 143 0.84 -4.34 16.24
N ARG A 144 0.70 -5.21 15.26
CA ARG A 144 1.35 -5.06 13.95
C ARG A 144 0.85 -3.82 13.21
N GLU A 145 -0.46 -3.61 13.20
CA GLU A 145 -1.10 -2.46 12.55
C GLU A 145 -0.66 -1.14 13.21
N ILE A 146 -0.67 -1.09 14.55
CA ILE A 146 -0.19 0.07 15.31
C ILE A 146 1.31 0.31 15.06
N ALA A 147 2.12 -0.75 15.06
CA ALA A 147 3.55 -0.63 14.80
C ALA A 147 3.83 -0.04 13.42
N ALA A 148 3.06 -0.41 12.39
CA ALA A 148 3.18 0.15 11.05
C ALA A 148 2.84 1.66 11.00
N ILE A 149 1.90 2.12 11.83
CA ILE A 149 1.56 3.54 11.94
C ILE A 149 2.71 4.36 12.55
N TYR A 150 3.43 3.79 13.51
CA TYR A 150 4.50 4.48 14.24
C TYR A 150 5.87 4.43 13.53
N ARG A 151 6.07 3.55 12.60
CA ARG A 151 7.29 3.49 11.77
C ARG A 151 7.27 4.47 10.61
#